data_a254af758c0bb10865f96459d567296e
#
_entry.id   a254af758c0bb10865f96459d567296e
#
_cell.length_a   1.000
_cell.length_b   1.000
_cell.length_c   1.000
_cell.angle_alpha   90.00
_cell.angle_beta   90.00
_cell.angle_gamma   90.00
#
_symmetry.space_group_name_H-M   'P 1'
#
loop_
_entity.id
_entity.type
_entity.pdbx_description
1 polymer ?
#
loop_
_entity_poly.entity_id
_entity_poly.type
_entity_poly.pdbx_seq_one_letter_code
_entity_poly.pdbx_strand_id
1 'polypeptide(L)'
;MDKKELNKAIEKTVLKMALEPNNTEHYHELAKYYAMDNQYEKVISVYESLLEIDPKDLQTLLNLGSIWFYSKEYKKALKYFNQAMLVNPSNYLVYYNMANTYAELKNFPKALHYYNRTLDFNSQDPEVYNAIALLYHDFEDYVEARAYYEKALSLDPENLTALVDLGNVCFKLFDYNKALEYYYKVFKLAPDNKTVALCIANTLAVNKDKEKCYDYFEKAIALPGDNYKAYICYAIAKSDFKDYEDAAELYKKAVEANPNEANAYILSGNLYSNIKKYKEAEAQYKEALKINKLEPSIYVLIANVYYMNNEIERSIYSYRAAVNMRPENDEYKLVFIQVLDDFIEDYRKDDIIAAF
;
A
#
# COMPACT_ATOMS: atom_id res chain seq x y z
N MET A 1 11.86 13.62 -28.78
CA MET A 1 12.19 13.08 -30.13
C MET A 1 10.94 12.34 -30.60
N ASP A 2 10.46 12.61 -31.79
CA ASP A 2 9.34 11.87 -32.33
C ASP A 2 9.75 10.44 -32.75
N LYS A 3 8.76 9.54 -32.99
CA LYS A 3 9.04 8.13 -33.30
C LYS A 3 9.83 7.93 -34.60
N LYS A 4 9.69 8.85 -35.59
CA LYS A 4 10.38 8.78 -36.86
C LYS A 4 11.85 9.20 -36.70
N GLU A 5 12.09 10.24 -35.92
CA GLU A 5 13.44 10.69 -35.58
C GLU A 5 14.18 9.61 -34.75
N LEU A 6 13.48 8.95 -33.80
CA LEU A 6 14.04 7.90 -33.00
C LEU A 6 14.47 6.68 -33.85
N ASN A 7 13.59 6.22 -34.75
CA ASN A 7 13.94 5.13 -35.66
C ASN A 7 15.15 5.46 -36.54
N LYS A 8 15.24 6.69 -37.08
CA LYS A 8 16.40 7.14 -37.86
C LYS A 8 17.69 7.20 -37.04
N ALA A 9 17.58 7.58 -35.76
CA ALA A 9 18.72 7.56 -34.84
C ALA A 9 19.19 6.12 -34.55
N ILE A 10 18.26 5.19 -34.31
CA ILE A 10 18.56 3.77 -34.14
C ILE A 10 19.30 3.22 -35.38
N GLU A 11 18.74 3.39 -36.58
CA GLU A 11 19.36 2.91 -37.83
C GLU A 11 20.78 3.47 -38.01
N LYS A 12 20.97 4.78 -37.77
CA LYS A 12 22.28 5.43 -37.85
C LYS A 12 23.26 4.83 -36.84
N THR A 13 22.83 4.58 -35.62
CA THR A 13 23.70 4.02 -34.55
C THR A 13 24.06 2.58 -34.83
N VAL A 14 23.13 1.78 -35.37
CA VAL A 14 23.42 0.42 -35.84
C VAL A 14 24.47 0.38 -36.93
N LEU A 15 24.42 1.35 -37.90
CA LEU A 15 25.45 1.49 -38.92
C LEU A 15 26.82 1.87 -38.32
N LYS A 16 26.84 2.76 -37.32
CA LYS A 16 28.10 3.10 -36.61
C LYS A 16 28.70 1.90 -35.91
N MET A 17 27.87 1.10 -35.24
CA MET A 17 28.31 -0.16 -34.57
C MET A 17 28.87 -1.17 -35.56
N ALA A 18 28.30 -1.26 -36.78
CA ALA A 18 28.84 -2.14 -37.83
C ALA A 18 30.20 -1.66 -38.37
N LEU A 19 30.44 -0.37 -38.37
CA LEU A 19 31.72 0.23 -38.80
C LEU A 19 32.79 0.19 -37.71
N GLU A 20 32.37 0.36 -36.46
CA GLU A 20 33.25 0.42 -35.29
C GLU A 20 32.73 -0.56 -34.19
N PRO A 21 32.86 -1.87 -34.40
CA PRO A 21 32.21 -2.87 -33.51
C PRO A 21 32.76 -2.89 -32.08
N ASN A 22 33.95 -2.36 -31.83
CA ASN A 22 34.57 -2.29 -30.51
C ASN A 22 34.34 -0.96 -29.79
N ASN A 23 33.62 0.00 -30.41
CA ASN A 23 33.33 1.26 -29.79
C ASN A 23 32.12 1.16 -28.85
N THR A 24 32.38 1.06 -27.56
CA THR A 24 31.39 0.87 -26.52
C THR A 24 30.35 2.00 -26.41
N GLU A 25 30.71 3.23 -26.83
CA GLU A 25 29.78 4.36 -26.81
C GLU A 25 28.58 4.16 -27.75
N HIS A 26 28.76 3.46 -28.87
CA HIS A 26 27.66 3.18 -29.79
C HIS A 26 26.64 2.22 -29.20
N TYR A 27 27.07 1.27 -28.37
CA TYR A 27 26.19 0.36 -27.64
C TYR A 27 25.37 1.09 -26.58
N HIS A 28 25.99 1.98 -25.81
CA HIS A 28 25.27 2.82 -24.85
C HIS A 28 24.27 3.74 -25.55
N GLU A 29 24.66 4.37 -26.69
CA GLU A 29 23.76 5.20 -27.47
C GLU A 29 22.56 4.40 -28.01
N LEU A 30 22.79 3.22 -28.55
CA LEU A 30 21.72 2.33 -29.05
C LEU A 30 20.80 1.85 -27.94
N ALA A 31 21.34 1.41 -26.81
CA ALA A 31 20.57 1.00 -25.66
C ALA A 31 19.67 2.11 -25.13
N LYS A 32 20.19 3.36 -25.09
CA LYS A 32 19.41 4.55 -24.73
C LYS A 32 18.22 4.75 -25.68
N TYR A 33 18.41 4.61 -26.97
CA TYR A 33 17.33 4.78 -27.95
C TYR A 33 16.28 3.67 -27.83
N TYR A 34 16.68 2.41 -27.62
CA TYR A 34 15.74 1.32 -27.36
C TYR A 34 14.98 1.50 -26.05
N ALA A 35 15.63 2.03 -25.02
CA ALA A 35 14.96 2.37 -23.76
C ALA A 35 13.91 3.47 -23.92
N MET A 36 14.19 4.50 -24.75
CA MET A 36 13.21 5.56 -25.08
C MET A 36 11.99 5.02 -25.83
N ASP A 37 12.13 3.91 -26.55
CA ASP A 37 11.03 3.22 -27.25
C ASP A 37 10.42 2.08 -26.42
N ASN A 38 10.78 1.97 -25.15
CA ASN A 38 10.36 0.91 -24.22
C ASN A 38 10.67 -0.53 -24.68
N GLN A 39 11.67 -0.71 -25.57
CA GLN A 39 12.09 -2.00 -26.09
C GLN A 39 13.16 -2.64 -25.19
N TYR A 40 12.82 -2.94 -23.95
CA TYR A 40 13.78 -3.40 -22.93
C TYR A 40 14.49 -4.71 -23.27
N GLU A 41 13.85 -5.62 -24.00
CA GLU A 41 14.50 -6.87 -24.47
C GLU A 41 15.68 -6.56 -25.39
N LYS A 42 15.55 -5.55 -26.28
CA LYS A 42 16.66 -5.12 -27.13
C LYS A 42 17.73 -4.38 -26.33
N VAL A 43 17.34 -3.61 -25.32
CA VAL A 43 18.32 -2.97 -24.42
C VAL A 43 19.20 -4.04 -23.76
N ILE A 44 18.57 -5.11 -23.22
CA ILE A 44 19.30 -6.21 -22.60
C ILE A 44 20.26 -6.85 -23.62
N SER A 45 19.77 -7.18 -24.83
CA SER A 45 20.60 -7.81 -25.86
C SER A 45 21.81 -6.95 -26.26
N VAL A 46 21.62 -5.63 -26.39
CA VAL A 46 22.71 -4.68 -26.69
C VAL A 46 23.73 -4.63 -25.57
N TYR A 47 23.27 -4.57 -24.32
CA TYR A 47 24.17 -4.56 -23.17
C TYR A 47 24.90 -5.90 -22.96
N GLU A 48 24.25 -7.02 -23.22
CA GLU A 48 24.91 -8.34 -23.19
C GLU A 48 26.01 -8.43 -24.26
N SER A 49 25.74 -7.96 -25.49
CA SER A 49 26.76 -7.87 -26.54
C SER A 49 27.91 -6.90 -26.16
N LEU A 50 27.60 -5.82 -25.45
CA LEU A 50 28.64 -4.92 -24.94
C LEU A 50 29.54 -5.62 -23.91
N LEU A 51 28.99 -6.44 -23.03
CA LEU A 51 29.77 -7.19 -22.04
C LEU A 51 30.63 -8.30 -22.66
N GLU A 52 30.34 -8.74 -23.89
CA GLU A 52 31.23 -9.61 -24.66
C GLU A 52 32.50 -8.87 -25.11
N ILE A 53 32.39 -7.56 -25.36
CA ILE A 53 33.51 -6.70 -25.78
C ILE A 53 34.28 -6.19 -24.57
N ASP A 54 33.57 -5.62 -23.61
CA ASP A 54 34.12 -5.15 -22.33
C ASP A 54 33.35 -5.75 -21.13
N PRO A 55 33.78 -6.90 -20.61
CA PRO A 55 33.16 -7.56 -19.45
C PRO A 55 33.22 -6.73 -18.15
N LYS A 56 33.98 -5.64 -18.13
CA LYS A 56 34.17 -4.77 -16.98
C LYS A 56 33.50 -3.40 -17.13
N ASP A 57 32.68 -3.21 -18.18
CA ASP A 57 31.91 -1.97 -18.30
C ASP A 57 30.92 -1.82 -17.12
N LEU A 58 31.32 -1.01 -16.17
CA LEU A 58 30.58 -0.82 -14.90
C LEU A 58 29.17 -0.28 -15.15
N GLN A 59 29.03 0.65 -16.11
CA GLN A 59 27.74 1.27 -16.40
C GLN A 59 26.75 0.25 -16.97
N THR A 60 27.21 -0.63 -17.86
CA THR A 60 26.40 -1.72 -18.42
C THR A 60 25.98 -2.72 -17.34
N LEU A 61 26.90 -3.10 -16.45
CA LEU A 61 26.59 -4.00 -15.34
C LEU A 61 25.51 -3.41 -14.41
N LEU A 62 25.64 -2.12 -14.08
CA LEU A 62 24.64 -1.41 -13.25
C LEU A 62 23.29 -1.31 -13.97
N ASN A 63 23.29 -0.98 -15.26
CA ASN A 63 22.06 -0.84 -16.05
C ASN A 63 21.33 -2.19 -16.18
N LEU A 64 22.04 -3.26 -16.50
CA LEU A 64 21.45 -4.63 -16.55
C LEU A 64 20.91 -5.06 -15.19
N GLY A 65 21.66 -4.81 -14.12
CA GLY A 65 21.20 -5.06 -12.77
C GLY A 65 19.91 -4.34 -12.45
N SER A 66 19.82 -3.05 -12.81
CA SER A 66 18.62 -2.23 -12.62
C SER A 66 17.43 -2.70 -13.47
N ILE A 67 17.65 -3.06 -14.74
CA ILE A 67 16.58 -3.61 -15.61
C ILE A 67 16.00 -4.89 -14.98
N TRP A 68 16.84 -5.80 -14.52
CA TRP A 68 16.38 -7.03 -13.90
C TRP A 68 15.72 -6.80 -12.55
N PHE A 69 16.16 -5.77 -11.79
CA PHE A 69 15.49 -5.35 -10.55
C PHE A 69 14.05 -4.88 -10.81
N TYR A 70 13.85 -3.97 -11.76
CA TYR A 70 12.50 -3.49 -12.11
C TYR A 70 11.63 -4.57 -12.76
N SER A 71 12.23 -5.56 -13.40
CA SER A 71 11.54 -6.76 -13.89
C SER A 71 11.24 -7.78 -12.78
N LYS A 72 11.56 -7.47 -11.51
CA LYS A 72 11.42 -8.35 -10.32
C LYS A 72 12.25 -9.64 -10.39
N GLU A 73 13.17 -9.73 -11.30
CA GLU A 73 14.12 -10.85 -11.45
C GLU A 73 15.36 -10.64 -10.56
N TYR A 74 15.12 -10.56 -9.25
CA TYR A 74 16.11 -10.14 -8.24
C TYR A 74 17.39 -10.98 -8.23
N LYS A 75 17.30 -12.28 -8.54
CA LYS A 75 18.50 -13.15 -8.64
C LYS A 75 19.41 -12.73 -9.78
N LYS A 76 18.84 -12.34 -10.93
CA LYS A 76 19.60 -11.84 -12.08
C LYS A 76 20.18 -10.45 -11.77
N ALA A 77 19.39 -9.59 -11.15
CA ALA A 77 19.88 -8.27 -10.70
C ALA A 77 21.12 -8.40 -9.81
N LEU A 78 21.06 -9.25 -8.77
CA LEU A 78 22.19 -9.50 -7.88
C LEU A 78 23.41 -10.10 -8.61
N LYS A 79 23.23 -10.90 -9.66
CA LYS A 79 24.34 -11.41 -10.46
C LYS A 79 25.14 -10.24 -11.08
N TYR A 80 24.45 -9.30 -11.71
CA TYR A 80 25.10 -8.17 -12.35
C TYR A 80 25.67 -7.17 -11.34
N PHE A 81 24.97 -6.89 -10.24
CA PHE A 81 25.50 -6.04 -9.18
C PHE A 81 26.74 -6.63 -8.49
N ASN A 82 26.79 -7.96 -8.30
CA ASN A 82 28.00 -8.61 -7.80
C ASN A 82 29.19 -8.47 -8.77
N GLN A 83 28.95 -8.57 -10.08
CA GLN A 83 29.98 -8.31 -11.09
C GLN A 83 30.44 -6.84 -11.04
N ALA A 84 29.49 -5.91 -10.94
CA ALA A 84 29.80 -4.48 -10.79
C ALA A 84 30.64 -4.18 -9.52
N MET A 85 30.33 -4.85 -8.41
CA MET A 85 31.11 -4.76 -7.16
C MET A 85 32.54 -5.25 -7.34
N LEU A 86 32.76 -6.31 -8.09
CA LEU A 86 34.10 -6.82 -8.38
C LEU A 86 34.91 -5.87 -9.30
N VAL A 87 34.24 -5.14 -10.19
CA VAL A 87 34.87 -4.17 -11.08
C VAL A 87 35.26 -2.91 -10.30
N ASN A 88 34.37 -2.38 -9.51
CA ASN A 88 34.62 -1.18 -8.68
C ASN A 88 34.06 -1.33 -7.26
N PRO A 89 34.86 -1.86 -6.32
CA PRO A 89 34.43 -2.05 -4.94
C PRO A 89 34.16 -0.75 -4.16
N SER A 90 34.51 0.41 -4.69
CA SER A 90 34.29 1.72 -4.05
C SER A 90 33.05 2.45 -4.58
N ASN A 91 32.36 1.87 -5.54
CA ASN A 91 31.17 2.49 -6.10
C ASN A 91 29.95 2.27 -5.17
N TYR A 92 29.52 3.31 -4.48
CA TYR A 92 28.44 3.24 -3.49
C TYR A 92 27.08 2.86 -4.12
N LEU A 93 26.82 3.21 -5.39
CA LEU A 93 25.59 2.85 -6.10
C LEU A 93 25.41 1.33 -6.24
N VAL A 94 26.51 0.59 -6.35
CA VAL A 94 26.44 -0.88 -6.39
C VAL A 94 25.85 -1.42 -5.09
N TYR A 95 26.36 -0.95 -3.96
CA TYR A 95 25.87 -1.37 -2.63
C TYR A 95 24.44 -0.92 -2.38
N TYR A 96 24.09 0.29 -2.79
CA TYR A 96 22.73 0.81 -2.70
C TYR A 96 21.73 -0.06 -3.48
N ASN A 97 22.06 -0.41 -4.74
CA ASN A 97 21.21 -1.26 -5.56
C ASN A 97 21.11 -2.70 -5.02
N MET A 98 22.20 -3.23 -4.47
CA MET A 98 22.18 -4.53 -3.79
C MET A 98 21.30 -4.48 -2.55
N ALA A 99 21.38 -3.42 -1.74
CA ALA A 99 20.56 -3.21 -0.56
C ALA A 99 19.07 -3.19 -0.93
N ASN A 100 18.68 -2.37 -1.92
CA ASN A 100 17.32 -2.32 -2.45
C ASN A 100 16.83 -3.70 -2.90
N THR A 101 17.70 -4.44 -3.61
CA THR A 101 17.36 -5.79 -4.10
C THR A 101 17.13 -6.77 -2.94
N TYR A 102 17.93 -6.71 -1.88
CA TYR A 102 17.71 -7.54 -0.71
C TYR A 102 16.51 -7.09 0.13
N ALA A 103 16.17 -5.80 0.14
CA ALA A 103 14.95 -5.28 0.77
C ALA A 103 13.69 -5.85 0.08
N GLU A 104 13.65 -5.84 -1.25
CA GLU A 104 12.57 -6.46 -2.03
C GLU A 104 12.46 -7.98 -1.81
N LEU A 105 13.58 -8.66 -1.62
CA LEU A 105 13.65 -10.07 -1.23
C LEU A 105 13.26 -10.31 0.24
N LYS A 106 12.90 -9.27 0.98
CA LYS A 106 12.59 -9.31 2.41
C LYS A 106 13.73 -9.89 3.26
N ASN A 107 14.96 -9.71 2.81
CA ASN A 107 16.16 -10.12 3.55
C ASN A 107 16.75 -8.92 4.32
N PHE A 108 16.12 -8.60 5.45
CA PHE A 108 16.48 -7.47 6.29
C PHE A 108 17.98 -7.41 6.63
N PRO A 109 18.64 -8.49 7.13
CA PRO A 109 20.04 -8.40 7.54
C PRO A 109 20.97 -8.01 6.39
N LYS A 110 20.73 -8.57 5.19
CA LYS A 110 21.55 -8.25 4.02
C LYS A 110 21.25 -6.85 3.49
N ALA A 111 19.98 -6.44 3.43
CA ALA A 111 19.60 -5.10 3.02
C ALA A 111 20.29 -4.05 3.91
N LEU A 112 20.19 -4.19 5.23
CA LEU A 112 20.80 -3.28 6.20
C LEU A 112 22.33 -3.29 6.07
N HIS A 113 22.95 -4.46 5.92
CA HIS A 113 24.39 -4.57 5.69
C HIS A 113 24.85 -3.76 4.47
N TYR A 114 24.18 -3.90 3.34
CA TYR A 114 24.56 -3.20 2.10
C TYR A 114 24.22 -1.71 2.13
N TYR A 115 23.15 -1.28 2.79
CA TYR A 115 22.91 0.15 3.03
C TYR A 115 24.02 0.77 3.92
N ASN A 116 24.44 0.09 4.97
CA ASN A 116 25.56 0.57 5.79
C ASN A 116 26.86 0.66 4.97
N ARG A 117 27.11 -0.33 4.09
CA ARG A 117 28.24 -0.25 3.14
C ARG A 117 28.12 0.95 2.19
N THR A 118 26.90 1.33 1.78
CA THR A 118 26.68 2.55 1.00
C THR A 118 27.11 3.79 1.79
N LEU A 119 26.73 3.86 3.08
CA LEU A 119 27.09 4.98 3.97
C LEU A 119 28.59 5.06 4.28
N ASP A 120 29.33 3.95 4.22
CA ASP A 120 30.79 3.97 4.35
C ASP A 120 31.45 4.84 3.25
N PHE A 121 30.85 4.91 2.06
CA PHE A 121 31.35 5.69 0.91
C PHE A 121 30.64 7.03 0.74
N ASN A 122 29.38 7.15 1.14
CA ASN A 122 28.58 8.36 1.05
C ASN A 122 27.73 8.55 2.30
N SER A 123 28.33 9.05 3.37
CA SER A 123 27.69 9.20 4.69
C SER A 123 26.71 10.39 4.78
N GLN A 124 26.60 11.21 3.74
CA GLN A 124 25.74 12.41 3.71
C GLN A 124 24.59 12.29 2.70
N ASP A 125 24.20 11.07 2.34
CA ASP A 125 23.13 10.82 1.40
C ASP A 125 21.78 10.64 2.13
N PRO A 126 20.85 11.60 2.07
CA PRO A 126 19.58 11.50 2.74
C PRO A 126 18.71 10.35 2.20
N GLU A 127 18.88 9.96 0.90
CA GLU A 127 18.11 8.88 0.30
C GLU A 127 18.46 7.52 0.92
N VAL A 128 19.74 7.31 1.28
CA VAL A 128 20.17 6.07 1.95
C VAL A 128 19.56 5.96 3.34
N TYR A 129 19.53 7.06 4.09
CA TYR A 129 18.89 7.10 5.41
C TYR A 129 17.37 6.86 5.29
N ASN A 130 16.70 7.45 4.30
CA ASN A 130 15.30 7.18 4.02
C ASN A 130 15.06 5.71 3.69
N ALA A 131 15.92 5.09 2.88
CA ALA A 131 15.80 3.69 2.51
C ALA A 131 15.97 2.75 3.72
N ILE A 132 16.91 3.07 4.63
CA ILE A 132 17.08 2.33 5.89
C ILE A 132 15.84 2.52 6.78
N ALA A 133 15.32 3.75 6.89
CA ALA A 133 14.12 4.03 7.67
C ALA A 133 12.91 3.24 7.15
N LEU A 134 12.71 3.21 5.82
CA LEU A 134 11.66 2.42 5.19
C LEU A 134 11.84 0.91 5.45
N LEU A 135 13.09 0.43 5.43
CA LEU A 135 13.40 -0.95 5.75
C LEU A 135 12.96 -1.31 7.19
N TYR A 136 13.27 -0.46 8.18
CA TYR A 136 12.82 -0.65 9.56
C TYR A 136 11.30 -0.52 9.70
N HIS A 137 10.67 0.41 8.97
CA HIS A 137 9.21 0.54 8.92
C HIS A 137 8.53 -0.74 8.40
N ASP A 138 9.05 -1.35 7.33
CA ASP A 138 8.53 -2.59 6.76
C ASP A 138 8.65 -3.79 7.72
N PHE A 139 9.61 -3.73 8.63
CA PHE A 139 9.79 -4.70 9.71
C PHE A 139 9.12 -4.29 11.03
N GLU A 140 8.27 -3.25 10.98
CA GLU A 140 7.49 -2.72 12.11
C GLU A 140 8.34 -2.20 13.29
N ASP A 141 9.64 -1.98 13.08
CA ASP A 141 10.51 -1.31 14.04
C ASP A 141 10.41 0.22 13.86
N TYR A 142 9.30 0.77 14.33
CA TYR A 142 8.98 2.19 14.16
C TYR A 142 9.91 3.12 14.95
N VAL A 143 10.57 2.62 15.99
CA VAL A 143 11.52 3.41 16.80
C VAL A 143 12.78 3.71 16.00
N GLU A 144 13.38 2.68 15.41
CA GLU A 144 14.55 2.83 14.56
C GLU A 144 14.19 3.55 13.25
N ALA A 145 13.04 3.23 12.64
CA ALA A 145 12.55 3.93 11.44
C ALA A 145 12.50 5.45 11.67
N ARG A 146 11.96 5.90 12.81
CA ARG A 146 11.91 7.30 13.19
C ARG A 146 13.30 7.93 13.25
N ALA A 147 14.26 7.28 13.94
CA ALA A 147 15.61 7.81 14.08
C ALA A 147 16.31 8.01 12.73
N TYR A 148 16.13 7.07 11.81
CA TYR A 148 16.70 7.17 10.46
C TYR A 148 15.99 8.22 9.58
N TYR A 149 14.66 8.38 9.67
CA TYR A 149 13.96 9.48 8.97
C TYR A 149 14.37 10.84 9.53
N GLU A 150 14.50 11.00 10.84
CA GLU A 150 15.02 12.24 11.46
C GLU A 150 16.44 12.55 10.97
N LYS A 151 17.27 11.52 10.79
CA LYS A 151 18.61 11.67 10.21
C LYS A 151 18.55 12.14 8.74
N ALA A 152 17.72 11.53 7.93
CA ALA A 152 17.50 11.94 6.52
C ALA A 152 17.05 13.41 6.45
N LEU A 153 16.07 13.80 7.26
CA LEU A 153 15.56 15.18 7.32
C LEU A 153 16.55 16.19 7.90
N SER A 154 17.52 15.74 8.66
CA SER A 154 18.64 16.64 9.08
C SER A 154 19.55 17.04 7.91
N LEU A 155 19.58 16.23 6.85
CA LEU A 155 20.35 16.45 5.64
C LEU A 155 19.51 17.13 4.53
N ASP A 156 18.24 16.75 4.40
CA ASP A 156 17.26 17.34 3.47
C ASP A 156 15.95 17.65 4.19
N PRO A 157 15.82 18.85 4.82
CA PRO A 157 14.66 19.21 5.66
C PRO A 157 13.33 19.37 4.91
N GLU A 158 13.36 19.52 3.58
CA GLU A 158 12.17 19.73 2.74
C GLU A 158 11.77 18.48 1.96
N ASN A 159 12.36 17.34 2.22
CA ASN A 159 12.01 16.08 1.58
C ASN A 159 10.57 15.68 1.97
N LEU A 160 9.64 15.92 1.05
CA LEU A 160 8.20 15.68 1.29
C LEU A 160 7.90 14.21 1.61
N THR A 161 8.58 13.28 0.95
CA THR A 161 8.37 11.84 1.18
C THR A 161 8.82 11.47 2.60
N ALA A 162 10.02 11.87 3.00
CA ALA A 162 10.53 11.60 4.34
C ALA A 162 9.66 12.23 5.44
N LEU A 163 9.14 13.45 5.22
CA LEU A 163 8.23 14.11 6.14
C LEU A 163 6.90 13.34 6.30
N VAL A 164 6.32 12.85 5.20
CA VAL A 164 5.09 12.05 5.24
C VAL A 164 5.33 10.73 5.96
N ASP A 165 6.41 10.03 5.62
CA ASP A 165 6.73 8.72 6.19
C ASP A 165 7.07 8.83 7.68
N LEU A 166 7.80 9.87 8.08
CA LEU A 166 8.03 10.16 9.50
C LEU A 166 6.74 10.48 10.25
N GLY A 167 5.82 11.23 9.61
CA GLY A 167 4.47 11.46 10.14
C GLY A 167 3.72 10.14 10.34
N ASN A 168 3.76 9.23 9.36
CA ASN A 168 3.16 7.90 9.44
C ASN A 168 3.77 7.07 10.58
N VAL A 169 5.09 7.10 10.74
CA VAL A 169 5.81 6.43 11.83
C VAL A 169 5.41 7.00 13.19
N CYS A 170 5.35 8.33 13.33
CA CYS A 170 4.88 8.97 14.56
C CYS A 170 3.43 8.56 14.88
N PHE A 171 2.56 8.48 13.88
CA PHE A 171 1.18 8.01 14.05
C PHE A 171 1.15 6.55 14.57
N LYS A 172 1.97 5.66 14.02
CA LYS A 172 2.10 4.26 14.48
C LYS A 172 2.64 4.15 15.91
N LEU A 173 3.50 5.08 16.31
CA LEU A 173 4.02 5.20 17.68
C LEU A 173 3.05 5.93 18.64
N PHE A 174 1.84 6.24 18.20
CA PHE A 174 0.82 6.99 18.95
C PHE A 174 1.24 8.43 19.32
N ASP A 175 2.31 8.97 18.71
CA ASP A 175 2.75 10.37 18.87
C ASP A 175 2.02 11.26 17.86
N TYR A 176 0.70 11.40 18.07
CA TYR A 176 -0.18 12.11 17.13
C TYR A 176 0.19 13.60 16.96
N ASN A 177 0.72 14.23 17.99
CA ASN A 177 1.13 15.64 17.91
C ASN A 177 2.31 15.81 16.96
N LYS A 178 3.33 14.94 17.02
CA LYS A 178 4.43 14.97 16.07
C LYS A 178 4.00 14.55 14.67
N ALA A 179 3.13 13.56 14.55
CA ALA A 179 2.55 13.21 13.24
C ALA A 179 1.91 14.42 12.58
N LEU A 180 1.07 15.17 13.31
CA LEU A 180 0.44 16.41 12.81
C LEU A 180 1.48 17.47 12.45
N GLU A 181 2.53 17.66 13.27
CA GLU A 181 3.61 18.62 12.96
C GLU A 181 4.22 18.35 11.58
N TYR A 182 4.59 17.10 11.31
CA TYR A 182 5.18 16.72 10.03
C TYR A 182 4.19 16.83 8.87
N TYR A 183 2.95 16.37 9.03
CA TYR A 183 1.93 16.50 7.99
C TYR A 183 1.60 17.96 7.68
N TYR A 184 1.53 18.85 8.68
CA TYR A 184 1.33 20.28 8.46
C TYR A 184 2.50 20.93 7.70
N LYS A 185 3.74 20.51 7.95
CA LYS A 185 4.90 20.95 7.14
C LYS A 185 4.70 20.59 5.68
N VAL A 186 4.32 19.32 5.39
CA VAL A 186 4.05 18.89 4.01
C VAL A 186 2.89 19.66 3.41
N PHE A 187 1.77 19.80 4.14
CA PHE A 187 0.58 20.49 3.63
C PHE A 187 0.83 21.98 3.36
N LYS A 188 1.75 22.59 4.08
CA LYS A 188 2.20 23.96 3.80
C LYS A 188 2.99 24.07 2.51
N LEU A 189 3.81 23.09 2.19
CA LEU A 189 4.64 23.04 0.97
C LEU A 189 3.84 22.57 -0.25
N ALA A 190 2.88 21.67 -0.05
CA ALA A 190 2.05 21.08 -1.09
C ALA A 190 0.58 21.03 -0.62
N PRO A 191 -0.16 22.17 -0.66
CA PRO A 191 -1.53 22.27 -0.15
C PRO A 191 -2.56 21.50 -0.98
N ASP A 192 -2.22 21.06 -2.16
CA ASP A 192 -3.01 20.22 -3.07
C ASP A 192 -2.81 18.72 -2.85
N ASN A 193 -2.00 18.33 -1.88
CA ASN A 193 -1.78 16.93 -1.55
C ASN A 193 -2.96 16.35 -0.75
N LYS A 194 -3.90 15.73 -1.48
CA LYS A 194 -5.09 15.07 -0.91
C LYS A 194 -4.73 14.01 0.15
N THR A 195 -3.69 13.21 -0.10
CA THR A 195 -3.27 12.15 0.83
C THR A 195 -2.85 12.72 2.17
N VAL A 196 -2.08 13.80 2.17
CA VAL A 196 -1.63 14.47 3.40
C VAL A 196 -2.81 15.13 4.12
N ALA A 197 -3.74 15.76 3.40
CA ALA A 197 -4.96 16.29 4.01
C ALA A 197 -5.76 15.20 4.73
N LEU A 198 -5.87 14.00 4.14
CA LEU A 198 -6.49 12.83 4.77
C LEU A 198 -5.69 12.31 5.98
N CYS A 199 -4.37 12.30 5.92
CA CYS A 199 -3.53 11.93 7.07
C CYS A 199 -3.75 12.88 8.25
N ILE A 200 -3.82 14.19 8.00
CA ILE A 200 -4.14 15.21 9.03
C ILE A 200 -5.53 14.94 9.60
N ALA A 201 -6.55 14.79 8.75
CA ALA A 201 -7.92 14.56 9.18
C ALA A 201 -8.05 13.31 10.05
N ASN A 202 -7.48 12.18 9.60
CA ASN A 202 -7.50 10.93 10.35
C ASN A 202 -6.78 11.06 11.70
N THR A 203 -5.63 11.74 11.73
CA THR A 203 -4.88 11.95 12.97
C THR A 203 -5.66 12.83 13.95
N LEU A 204 -6.33 13.88 13.47
CA LEU A 204 -7.20 14.74 14.27
C LEU A 204 -8.43 13.98 14.79
N ALA A 205 -9.00 13.05 13.98
CA ALA A 205 -10.11 12.20 14.42
C ALA A 205 -9.71 11.33 15.62
N VAL A 206 -8.54 10.67 15.54
CA VAL A 206 -8.00 9.87 16.65
C VAL A 206 -7.68 10.74 17.86
N ASN A 207 -7.17 11.93 17.64
CA ASN A 207 -6.87 12.92 18.69
C ASN A 207 -8.12 13.65 19.24
N LYS A 208 -9.32 13.29 18.76
CA LYS A 208 -10.62 13.82 19.17
C LYS A 208 -10.84 15.31 18.89
N ASP A 209 -10.11 15.92 17.96
CA ASP A 209 -10.33 17.30 17.51
C ASP A 209 -11.36 17.30 16.35
N LYS A 210 -12.64 17.27 16.73
CA LYS A 210 -13.78 17.13 15.81
C LYS A 210 -13.82 18.21 14.74
N GLU A 211 -13.69 19.48 15.14
CA GLU A 211 -13.86 20.61 14.22
C GLU A 211 -12.79 20.64 13.14
N LYS A 212 -11.52 20.57 13.55
CA LYS A 212 -10.42 20.54 12.58
C LYS A 212 -10.42 19.27 11.73
N CYS A 213 -10.79 18.13 12.32
CA CYS A 213 -10.94 16.87 11.59
C CYS A 213 -11.88 17.04 10.39
N TYR A 214 -13.06 17.61 10.61
CA TYR A 214 -14.05 17.82 9.56
C TYR A 214 -13.58 18.81 8.49
N ASP A 215 -12.98 19.94 8.90
CA ASP A 215 -12.38 20.91 7.98
C ASP A 215 -11.35 20.28 7.03
N TYR A 216 -10.48 19.42 7.56
CA TYR A 216 -9.48 18.73 6.71
C TYR A 216 -10.05 17.65 5.82
N PHE A 217 -11.11 16.93 6.23
CA PHE A 217 -11.82 16.03 5.31
C PHE A 217 -12.49 16.79 4.18
N GLU A 218 -13.14 17.94 4.47
CA GLU A 218 -13.76 18.77 3.44
C GLU A 218 -12.72 19.35 2.47
N LYS A 219 -11.57 19.81 2.98
CA LYS A 219 -10.43 20.22 2.14
C LYS A 219 -9.97 19.07 1.24
N ALA A 220 -9.83 17.85 1.77
CA ALA A 220 -9.42 16.70 0.98
C ALA A 220 -10.43 16.36 -0.12
N ILE A 221 -11.72 16.43 0.17
CA ILE A 221 -12.80 16.17 -0.79
C ILE A 221 -12.85 17.24 -1.89
N ALA A 222 -12.56 18.49 -1.56
CA ALA A 222 -12.52 19.60 -2.53
C ALA A 222 -11.36 19.48 -3.53
N LEU A 223 -10.30 18.73 -3.20
CA LEU A 223 -9.17 18.50 -4.12
C LEU A 223 -9.55 17.54 -5.25
N PRO A 224 -8.95 17.72 -6.47
CA PRO A 224 -9.27 16.89 -7.63
C PRO A 224 -8.90 15.41 -7.41
N GLY A 225 -9.55 14.52 -8.17
CA GLY A 225 -9.31 13.08 -8.18
C GLY A 225 -10.37 12.28 -7.44
N ASP A 226 -10.13 10.99 -7.28
CA ASP A 226 -11.06 10.08 -6.62
C ASP A 226 -11.29 10.44 -5.15
N ASN A 227 -12.55 10.47 -4.74
CA ASN A 227 -12.99 10.79 -3.38
C ASN A 227 -13.48 9.57 -2.59
N TYR A 228 -13.47 8.37 -3.16
CA TYR A 228 -13.97 7.16 -2.49
C TYR A 228 -13.35 6.99 -1.09
N LYS A 229 -12.02 6.98 -1.02
CA LYS A 229 -11.30 6.82 0.24
C LYS A 229 -11.56 7.97 1.22
N ALA A 230 -11.68 9.21 0.71
CA ALA A 230 -11.99 10.37 1.53
C ALA A 230 -13.37 10.27 2.17
N TYR A 231 -14.40 9.88 1.42
CA TYR A 231 -15.74 9.66 1.95
C TYR A 231 -15.78 8.56 2.99
N ILE A 232 -15.08 7.42 2.77
CA ILE A 232 -15.00 6.32 3.73
C ILE A 232 -14.37 6.79 5.05
N CYS A 233 -13.20 7.44 5.00
CA CYS A 233 -12.52 7.91 6.20
C CYS A 233 -13.34 8.96 6.95
N TYR A 234 -13.99 9.87 6.24
CA TYR A 234 -14.83 10.89 6.83
C TYR A 234 -16.09 10.28 7.48
N ALA A 235 -16.72 9.30 6.83
CA ALA A 235 -17.86 8.59 7.39
C ALA A 235 -17.51 7.85 8.69
N ILE A 236 -16.34 7.19 8.72
CA ILE A 236 -15.82 6.54 9.94
C ILE A 236 -15.64 7.58 11.05
N ALA A 237 -14.98 8.70 10.76
CA ALA A 237 -14.78 9.77 11.74
C ALA A 237 -16.13 10.35 12.26
N LYS A 238 -17.10 10.60 11.36
CA LYS A 238 -18.45 11.02 11.73
C LYS A 238 -19.14 10.02 12.65
N SER A 239 -19.01 8.70 12.33
CA SER A 239 -19.55 7.63 13.16
C SER A 239 -18.93 7.60 14.56
N ASP A 240 -17.60 7.76 14.66
CA ASP A 240 -16.87 7.81 15.94
C ASP A 240 -17.26 9.01 16.80
N PHE A 241 -17.62 10.12 16.17
CA PHE A 241 -18.19 11.30 16.84
C PHE A 241 -19.70 11.23 17.03
N LYS A 242 -20.35 10.11 16.67
CA LYS A 242 -21.78 9.83 16.80
C LYS A 242 -22.68 10.68 15.88
N ASP A 243 -22.13 11.28 14.85
CA ASP A 243 -22.89 12.00 13.81
C ASP A 243 -23.37 10.97 12.75
N TYR A 244 -24.23 10.05 13.16
CA TYR A 244 -24.58 8.84 12.40
C TYR A 244 -25.32 9.13 11.09
N GLU A 245 -26.13 10.18 11.02
CA GLU A 245 -26.87 10.56 9.82
C GLU A 245 -25.93 11.06 8.74
N ASP A 246 -25.00 11.95 9.14
CA ASP A 246 -23.95 12.43 8.24
C ASP A 246 -23.02 11.28 7.77
N ALA A 247 -22.69 10.34 8.69
CA ALA A 247 -21.89 9.18 8.34
C ALA A 247 -22.58 8.32 7.27
N ALA A 248 -23.90 8.08 7.43
CA ALA A 248 -24.67 7.31 6.45
C ALA A 248 -24.69 7.99 5.06
N GLU A 249 -24.85 9.32 5.02
CA GLU A 249 -24.82 10.08 3.78
C GLU A 249 -23.44 10.03 3.10
N LEU A 250 -22.36 10.08 3.88
CA LEU A 250 -21.00 9.94 3.36
C LEU A 250 -20.71 8.53 2.80
N TYR A 251 -21.20 7.48 3.46
CA TYR A 251 -21.12 6.12 2.89
C TYR A 251 -21.88 6.00 1.58
N LYS A 252 -23.05 6.65 1.46
CA LYS A 252 -23.78 6.71 0.19
C LYS A 252 -22.95 7.40 -0.91
N LYS A 253 -22.31 8.53 -0.60
CA LYS A 253 -21.39 9.20 -1.54
C LYS A 253 -20.18 8.32 -1.91
N ALA A 254 -19.67 7.51 -0.98
CA ALA A 254 -18.62 6.55 -1.30
C ALA A 254 -19.11 5.48 -2.29
N VAL A 255 -20.32 4.95 -2.09
CA VAL A 255 -20.95 4.01 -3.04
C VAL A 255 -21.16 4.64 -4.43
N GLU A 256 -21.61 5.89 -4.49
CA GLU A 256 -21.78 6.63 -5.76
C GLU A 256 -20.44 6.83 -6.48
N ALA A 257 -19.34 7.08 -5.73
CA ALA A 257 -18.00 7.23 -6.27
C ALA A 257 -17.42 5.90 -6.81
N ASN A 258 -17.66 4.77 -6.13
CA ASN A 258 -17.25 3.45 -6.59
C ASN A 258 -18.31 2.37 -6.26
N PRO A 259 -19.32 2.16 -7.13
CA PRO A 259 -20.42 1.25 -6.86
C PRO A 259 -20.03 -0.24 -6.85
N ASN A 260 -18.88 -0.60 -7.38
CA ASN A 260 -18.42 -1.98 -7.48
C ASN A 260 -17.53 -2.40 -6.28
N GLU A 261 -17.37 -1.53 -5.29
CA GLU A 261 -16.57 -1.81 -4.11
C GLU A 261 -17.46 -2.17 -2.93
N ALA A 262 -17.43 -3.43 -2.51
CA ALA A 262 -18.27 -3.95 -1.43
C ALA A 262 -18.01 -3.29 -0.07
N ASN A 263 -16.82 -2.75 0.14
CA ASN A 263 -16.40 -2.21 1.45
C ASN A 263 -17.27 -1.06 1.94
N ALA A 264 -17.72 -0.14 1.07
CA ALA A 264 -18.59 0.97 1.46
C ALA A 264 -19.94 0.47 1.97
N TYR A 265 -20.50 -0.53 1.33
CA TYR A 265 -21.76 -1.18 1.78
C TYR A 265 -21.57 -1.90 3.11
N ILE A 266 -20.46 -2.62 3.29
CA ILE A 266 -20.16 -3.32 4.55
C ILE A 266 -20.05 -2.32 5.70
N LEU A 267 -19.30 -1.22 5.53
CA LEU A 267 -19.14 -0.19 6.55
C LEU A 267 -20.44 0.55 6.87
N SER A 268 -21.26 0.82 5.84
CA SER A 268 -22.61 1.36 6.03
C SER A 268 -23.51 0.39 6.81
N GLY A 269 -23.45 -0.90 6.49
CA GLY A 269 -24.15 -1.95 7.23
C GLY A 269 -23.71 -2.04 8.68
N ASN A 270 -22.41 -1.96 8.95
CA ASN A 270 -21.87 -1.92 10.31
C ASN A 270 -22.38 -0.69 11.08
N LEU A 271 -22.42 0.49 10.46
CA LEU A 271 -23.00 1.69 11.04
C LEU A 271 -24.45 1.45 11.48
N TYR A 272 -25.29 0.97 10.55
CA TYR A 272 -26.70 0.72 10.83
C TYR A 272 -26.91 -0.36 11.90
N SER A 273 -26.10 -1.43 11.91
CA SER A 273 -26.10 -2.45 12.93
C SER A 273 -25.80 -1.87 14.33
N ASN A 274 -24.74 -1.03 14.42
CA ASN A 274 -24.34 -0.40 15.68
C ASN A 274 -25.42 0.52 16.27
N ILE A 275 -26.20 1.19 15.43
CA ILE A 275 -27.33 2.03 15.86
C ILE A 275 -28.66 1.27 15.90
N LYS A 276 -28.61 -0.08 15.85
CA LYS A 276 -29.77 -0.98 15.93
C LYS A 276 -30.81 -0.82 14.82
N LYS A 277 -30.45 -0.27 13.69
CA LYS A 277 -31.25 -0.22 12.47
C LYS A 277 -31.00 -1.47 11.63
N TYR A 278 -31.50 -2.62 12.13
CA TYR A 278 -31.13 -3.95 11.62
C TYR A 278 -31.63 -4.21 10.18
N LYS A 279 -32.79 -3.66 9.80
CA LYS A 279 -33.32 -3.80 8.43
C LYS A 279 -32.44 -3.04 7.41
N GLU A 280 -32.00 -1.87 7.75
CA GLU A 280 -31.09 -1.06 6.95
C GLU A 280 -29.72 -1.74 6.85
N ALA A 281 -29.20 -2.29 7.96
CA ALA A 281 -27.95 -3.05 7.96
C ALA A 281 -28.02 -4.27 7.02
N GLU A 282 -29.09 -5.07 7.12
CA GLU A 282 -29.36 -6.22 6.25
C GLU A 282 -29.36 -5.80 4.77
N ALA A 283 -30.01 -4.69 4.43
CA ALA A 283 -30.08 -4.19 3.07
C ALA A 283 -28.69 -3.85 2.52
N GLN A 284 -27.84 -3.18 3.31
CA GLN A 284 -26.49 -2.83 2.90
C GLN A 284 -25.59 -4.08 2.70
N TYR A 285 -25.66 -5.03 3.62
CA TYR A 285 -24.88 -6.28 3.47
C TYR A 285 -25.34 -7.11 2.26
N LYS A 286 -26.63 -7.10 1.93
CA LYS A 286 -27.12 -7.75 0.70
C LYS A 286 -26.58 -7.10 -0.57
N GLU A 287 -26.44 -5.77 -0.60
CA GLU A 287 -25.78 -5.11 -1.73
C GLU A 287 -24.29 -5.49 -1.80
N ALA A 288 -23.57 -5.52 -0.67
CA ALA A 288 -22.20 -6.01 -0.63
C ALA A 288 -22.09 -7.47 -1.15
N LEU A 289 -23.05 -8.32 -0.80
CA LEU A 289 -23.09 -9.72 -1.25
C LEU A 289 -23.34 -9.87 -2.75
N LYS A 290 -24.05 -8.93 -3.39
CA LYS A 290 -24.21 -8.93 -4.86
C LYS A 290 -22.88 -8.74 -5.57
N ILE A 291 -21.98 -7.96 -4.99
CA ILE A 291 -20.62 -7.69 -5.51
C ILE A 291 -19.71 -8.89 -5.21
N ASN A 292 -19.65 -9.32 -3.95
CA ASN A 292 -18.78 -10.40 -3.46
C ASN A 292 -19.62 -11.63 -3.04
N LYS A 293 -20.17 -12.36 -3.98
CA LYS A 293 -21.11 -13.47 -3.76
C LYS A 293 -20.56 -14.64 -2.93
N LEU A 294 -19.26 -14.83 -2.94
CA LEU A 294 -18.57 -15.95 -2.29
C LEU A 294 -17.73 -15.50 -1.08
N GLU A 295 -18.08 -14.36 -0.47
CA GLU A 295 -17.38 -13.87 0.72
C GLU A 295 -18.11 -14.29 2.01
N PRO A 296 -17.60 -15.30 2.73
CA PRO A 296 -18.30 -15.87 3.90
C PRO A 296 -18.49 -14.87 5.04
N SER A 297 -17.56 -13.90 5.17
CA SER A 297 -17.64 -12.87 6.21
C SER A 297 -18.91 -12.03 6.11
N ILE A 298 -19.42 -11.78 4.89
CA ILE A 298 -20.68 -11.03 4.70
C ILE A 298 -21.88 -11.83 5.21
N TYR A 299 -21.89 -13.15 5.02
CA TYR A 299 -22.95 -14.02 5.61
C TYR A 299 -22.92 -14.01 7.12
N VAL A 300 -21.74 -13.96 7.73
CA VAL A 300 -21.57 -13.81 9.19
C VAL A 300 -22.14 -12.46 9.66
N LEU A 301 -21.86 -11.35 8.94
CA LEU A 301 -22.43 -10.04 9.28
C LEU A 301 -23.96 -10.02 9.19
N ILE A 302 -24.54 -10.65 8.17
CA ILE A 302 -25.99 -10.80 8.02
C ILE A 302 -26.55 -11.67 9.15
N ALA A 303 -25.89 -12.77 9.49
CA ALA A 303 -26.29 -13.65 10.58
C ALA A 303 -26.29 -12.94 11.95
N ASN A 304 -25.25 -12.13 12.21
CA ASN A 304 -25.18 -11.31 13.42
C ASN A 304 -26.36 -10.32 13.52
N VAL A 305 -26.72 -9.68 12.42
CA VAL A 305 -27.88 -8.76 12.38
C VAL A 305 -29.17 -9.50 12.67
N TYR A 306 -29.40 -10.67 12.09
CA TYR A 306 -30.58 -11.47 12.38
C TYR A 306 -30.61 -11.93 13.84
N TYR A 307 -29.47 -12.36 14.39
CA TYR A 307 -29.36 -12.74 15.79
C TYR A 307 -29.72 -11.57 16.73
N MET A 308 -29.14 -10.38 16.48
CA MET A 308 -29.42 -9.17 17.27
C MET A 308 -30.87 -8.68 17.12
N ASN A 309 -31.53 -8.99 15.99
CA ASN A 309 -32.93 -8.67 15.74
C ASN A 309 -33.90 -9.77 16.24
N ASN A 310 -33.41 -10.78 16.98
CA ASN A 310 -34.16 -11.94 17.45
C ASN A 310 -34.79 -12.82 16.35
N GLU A 311 -34.19 -12.80 15.14
CA GLU A 311 -34.57 -13.63 14.01
C GLU A 311 -33.65 -14.88 13.93
N ILE A 312 -33.71 -15.72 14.98
CA ILE A 312 -32.72 -16.77 15.24
C ILE A 312 -32.63 -17.80 14.11
N GLU A 313 -33.77 -18.24 13.55
CA GLU A 313 -33.79 -19.20 12.43
C GLU A 313 -33.03 -18.65 11.18
N ARG A 314 -33.22 -17.39 10.86
CA ARG A 314 -32.51 -16.73 9.73
C ARG A 314 -31.02 -16.57 10.03
N SER A 315 -30.68 -16.31 11.28
CA SER A 315 -29.31 -16.27 11.74
C SER A 315 -28.60 -17.62 11.53
N ILE A 316 -29.23 -18.72 12.01
CA ILE A 316 -28.74 -20.09 11.83
C ILE A 316 -28.51 -20.42 10.35
N TYR A 317 -29.48 -20.08 9.49
CA TYR A 317 -29.34 -20.30 8.06
C TYR A 317 -28.13 -19.57 7.45
N SER A 318 -27.94 -18.32 7.85
CA SER A 318 -26.84 -17.49 7.34
C SER A 318 -25.47 -17.95 7.86
N TYR A 319 -25.34 -18.29 9.14
CA TYR A 319 -24.11 -18.88 9.68
C TYR A 319 -23.77 -20.22 9.02
N ARG A 320 -24.78 -21.09 8.80
CA ARG A 320 -24.57 -22.35 8.09
C ARG A 320 -24.01 -22.13 6.69
N ALA A 321 -24.50 -21.12 5.99
CA ALA A 321 -23.95 -20.76 4.67
C ALA A 321 -22.47 -20.37 4.75
N ALA A 322 -22.06 -19.55 5.72
CA ALA A 322 -20.67 -19.18 5.94
C ALA A 322 -19.78 -20.38 6.28
N VAL A 323 -20.24 -21.27 7.18
CA VAL A 323 -19.51 -22.51 7.57
C VAL A 323 -19.35 -23.45 6.38
N ASN A 324 -20.40 -23.61 5.56
CA ASN A 324 -20.32 -24.46 4.37
C ASN A 324 -19.35 -23.94 3.31
N MET A 325 -19.15 -22.64 3.24
CA MET A 325 -18.17 -22.02 2.32
C MET A 325 -16.73 -22.15 2.82
N ARG A 326 -16.53 -22.15 4.14
CA ARG A 326 -15.21 -22.32 4.79
C ARG A 326 -15.28 -23.28 5.97
N PRO A 327 -15.39 -24.58 5.70
CA PRO A 327 -15.53 -25.60 6.74
C PRO A 327 -14.28 -25.78 7.61
N GLU A 328 -13.14 -25.26 7.20
CA GLU A 328 -11.90 -25.22 7.98
C GLU A 328 -11.83 -24.06 8.98
N ASN A 329 -12.74 -23.09 8.90
CA ASN A 329 -12.75 -21.94 9.80
C ASN A 329 -13.44 -22.27 11.12
N ASP A 330 -12.66 -22.50 12.17
CA ASP A 330 -13.18 -22.88 13.48
C ASP A 330 -13.92 -21.72 14.18
N GLU A 331 -13.59 -20.47 13.91
CA GLU A 331 -14.30 -19.31 14.47
C GLU A 331 -15.76 -19.28 13.98
N TYR A 332 -16.00 -19.51 12.69
CA TYR A 332 -17.37 -19.58 12.14
C TYR A 332 -18.16 -20.74 12.74
N LYS A 333 -17.53 -21.90 12.95
CA LYS A 333 -18.16 -23.06 13.59
C LYS A 333 -18.53 -22.76 15.04
N LEU A 334 -17.64 -22.15 15.81
CA LEU A 334 -17.88 -21.84 17.22
C LEU A 334 -19.06 -20.89 17.39
N VAL A 335 -19.13 -19.81 16.61
CA VAL A 335 -20.24 -18.87 16.67
C VAL A 335 -21.54 -19.53 16.20
N PHE A 336 -21.49 -20.37 15.16
CA PHE A 336 -22.66 -21.12 14.69
C PHE A 336 -23.19 -22.07 15.76
N ILE A 337 -22.32 -22.81 16.45
CA ILE A 337 -22.70 -23.71 17.57
C ILE A 337 -23.36 -22.92 18.71
N GLN A 338 -22.78 -21.77 19.08
CA GLN A 338 -23.36 -20.91 20.12
C GLN A 338 -24.80 -20.50 19.80
N VAL A 339 -25.03 -20.06 18.56
CA VAL A 339 -26.38 -19.64 18.12
C VAL A 339 -27.36 -20.82 18.09
N LEU A 340 -26.88 -22.03 17.76
CA LEU A 340 -27.71 -23.27 17.85
C LEU A 340 -28.05 -23.61 19.26
N ASP A 341 -27.11 -23.50 20.20
CA ASP A 341 -27.35 -23.81 21.64
C ASP A 341 -28.37 -22.82 22.22
N ASP A 342 -28.23 -21.52 21.93
CA ASP A 342 -29.20 -20.49 22.34
C ASP A 342 -30.60 -20.78 21.81
N PHE A 343 -30.71 -21.19 20.53
CA PHE A 343 -31.98 -21.58 19.92
C PHE A 343 -32.62 -22.80 20.61
N ILE A 344 -31.84 -23.83 20.93
CA ILE A 344 -32.31 -25.03 21.61
C ILE A 344 -32.77 -24.72 23.03
N GLU A 345 -32.06 -23.85 23.75
CA GLU A 345 -32.44 -23.43 25.09
C GLU A 345 -33.75 -22.65 25.10
N ASP A 346 -33.96 -21.74 24.15
CA ASP A 346 -35.22 -20.99 24.04
C ASP A 346 -36.41 -21.91 23.68
N TYR A 347 -36.21 -22.86 22.75
CA TYR A 347 -37.23 -23.83 22.38
C TYR A 347 -37.65 -24.72 23.59
N ARG A 348 -36.69 -25.13 24.41
CA ARG A 348 -36.97 -25.90 25.65
C ARG A 348 -37.72 -25.08 26.71
N LYS A 349 -37.48 -23.79 26.81
CA LYS A 349 -38.20 -22.89 27.73
C LYS A 349 -39.64 -22.73 27.28
N ASP A 350 -39.90 -22.55 25.98
CA ASP A 350 -41.26 -22.41 25.43
C ASP A 350 -42.09 -23.69 25.62
N ASP A 351 -41.49 -24.88 25.41
CA ASP A 351 -42.13 -26.15 25.66
C ASP A 351 -42.47 -26.36 27.15
N ILE A 352 -41.61 -25.89 28.05
CA ILE A 352 -41.86 -25.96 29.50
C ILE A 352 -42.99 -24.99 29.87
N ILE A 353 -43.03 -23.78 29.33
CA ILE A 353 -44.07 -22.77 29.61
C ILE A 353 -45.41 -23.22 29.03
N ALA A 354 -45.41 -23.88 27.85
CA ALA A 354 -46.64 -24.44 27.27
C ALA A 354 -47.20 -25.66 28.02
N ALA A 355 -46.38 -26.30 28.87
CA ALA A 355 -46.77 -27.48 29.68
C ALA A 355 -47.30 -27.10 31.07
N PHE A 356 -47.25 -25.82 31.47
CA PHE A 356 -47.85 -25.25 32.69
C PHE A 356 -49.00 -24.31 32.34
#